data_71dda565dbe168e742cbc9553bf7ad54
#
_entry.id   71dda565dbe168e742cbc9553bf7ad54
#
_cell.length_a   1.000
_cell.length_b   1.000
_cell.length_c   1.000
_cell.angle_alpha   90.00
_cell.angle_beta   90.00
_cell.angle_gamma   90.00
#
_symmetry.space_group_name_H-M   'P 1'
#
loop_
_entity.id
_entity.type
_entity.pdbx_description
1 polymer ?
#
loop_
_entity_poly.entity_id
_entity_poly.type
_entity_poly.pdbx_seq_one_letter_code
_entity_poly.pdbx_strand_id
1 'polypeptide(L)'
;MTRTFLQIGSMVNQKALCIVPVLLLSVTLIFESQLHVIYAGNNSISSGNQINPIATRNNTGTNNSTLQISTDRLTYVPGETVNVTIKNNLRFPLEFPDSLLGLNIENVKTGQKAGLLAAQVISELKPMESKTFQWDQKDTNAKQVEPGIYKAQTSSVRNNTSNNTQLSTAKTTFTIKA
;
A
#
# COMPACT_ATOMS: atom_id res chain seq x y z
N MET A 1 61.91 -46.68 -14.72
CA MET A 1 60.93 -47.77 -14.75
C MET A 1 59.55 -47.19 -14.64
N THR A 2 58.80 -47.35 -15.69
CA THR A 2 57.49 -46.81 -16.06
C THR A 2 56.38 -47.52 -15.32
N ARG A 3 55.35 -46.82 -14.85
CA ARG A 3 53.96 -47.36 -14.89
C ARG A 3 52.92 -46.21 -14.87
N THR A 4 52.34 -46.07 -16.03
CA THR A 4 51.11 -45.31 -16.33
C THR A 4 49.93 -46.06 -15.75
N PHE A 5 49.01 -45.36 -15.06
CA PHE A 5 47.65 -45.85 -14.81
C PHE A 5 46.64 -44.86 -15.37
N LEU A 6 46.01 -45.32 -16.44
CA LEU A 6 44.85 -44.73 -17.05
C LEU A 6 43.62 -45.15 -16.22
N GLN A 7 42.81 -44.26 -15.75
CA GLN A 7 41.48 -44.57 -15.22
C GLN A 7 40.43 -43.77 -15.99
N ILE A 8 39.67 -44.50 -16.77
CA ILE A 8 38.52 -44.03 -17.53
C ILE A 8 37.33 -44.12 -16.59
N GLY A 9 36.80 -42.96 -16.17
CA GLY A 9 35.57 -42.86 -15.41
C GLY A 9 34.41 -42.47 -16.29
N SER A 10 33.44 -43.37 -16.42
CA SER A 10 32.21 -43.33 -17.21
C SER A 10 31.32 -42.16 -16.77
N MET A 11 30.96 -41.32 -17.73
CA MET A 11 29.83 -40.36 -17.62
C MET A 11 28.53 -41.11 -17.76
N VAL A 12 27.72 -41.12 -16.71
CA VAL A 12 26.33 -41.47 -16.80
C VAL A 12 25.51 -40.19 -16.73
N ASN A 13 25.01 -39.77 -17.84
CA ASN A 13 24.11 -38.64 -18.01
C ASN A 13 22.67 -39.12 -17.78
N GLN A 14 22.13 -38.96 -16.57
CA GLN A 14 20.72 -39.20 -16.28
C GLN A 14 19.94 -37.91 -16.39
N LYS A 15 19.36 -37.69 -17.55
CA LYS A 15 18.28 -36.70 -17.72
C LYS A 15 17.00 -37.27 -17.13
N ALA A 16 16.69 -36.96 -15.90
CA ALA A 16 15.38 -37.21 -15.31
C ALA A 16 14.41 -36.15 -15.84
N LEU A 17 13.57 -36.56 -16.76
CA LEU A 17 12.45 -35.80 -17.32
C LEU A 17 11.29 -35.86 -16.31
N CYS A 18 11.16 -34.90 -15.41
CA CYS A 18 9.97 -34.74 -14.55
C CYS A 18 8.86 -34.07 -15.37
N ILE A 19 7.95 -34.90 -15.90
CA ILE A 19 6.69 -34.43 -16.45
C ILE A 19 5.75 -34.15 -15.28
N VAL A 20 5.52 -32.88 -14.96
CA VAL A 20 4.49 -32.43 -14.00
C VAL A 20 3.19 -32.24 -14.76
N PRO A 21 2.11 -32.96 -14.46
CA PRO A 21 0.82 -32.70 -15.06
C PRO A 21 0.27 -31.38 -14.55
N VAL A 22 0.07 -30.43 -15.44
CA VAL A 22 -0.65 -29.17 -15.16
C VAL A 22 -2.13 -29.49 -15.03
N LEU A 23 -2.61 -29.52 -13.80
CA LEU A 23 -4.03 -29.60 -13.50
C LEU A 23 -4.62 -28.19 -13.68
N LEU A 24 -5.29 -27.95 -14.80
CA LEU A 24 -6.11 -26.78 -15.07
C LEU A 24 -7.36 -26.83 -14.18
N LEU A 25 -7.31 -26.18 -13.02
CA LEU A 25 -8.52 -25.81 -12.27
C LEU A 25 -9.07 -24.51 -12.83
N SER A 26 -10.07 -24.60 -13.67
CA SER A 26 -10.91 -23.48 -14.09
C SER A 26 -11.81 -23.09 -12.92
N VAL A 27 -11.43 -22.05 -12.17
CA VAL A 27 -12.32 -21.38 -11.21
C VAL A 27 -13.17 -20.38 -11.96
N THR A 28 -14.41 -20.74 -12.26
CA THR A 28 -15.45 -19.81 -12.70
C THR A 28 -15.86 -18.93 -11.53
N LEU A 29 -15.36 -17.69 -11.50
CA LEU A 29 -15.85 -16.64 -10.60
C LEU A 29 -17.24 -16.20 -11.08
N ILE A 30 -18.27 -16.62 -10.37
CA ILE A 30 -19.63 -16.09 -10.50
C ILE A 30 -19.61 -14.72 -9.80
N PHE A 31 -19.72 -13.66 -10.61
CA PHE A 31 -19.86 -12.30 -10.13
C PHE A 31 -21.34 -12.08 -9.76
N GLU A 32 -21.69 -12.23 -8.48
CA GLU A 32 -23.00 -11.80 -7.98
C GLU A 32 -23.01 -10.27 -7.84
N SER A 33 -23.74 -9.63 -8.73
CA SER A 33 -24.06 -8.20 -8.65
C SER A 33 -25.05 -7.98 -7.50
N GLN A 34 -24.57 -7.49 -6.38
CA GLN A 34 -25.41 -7.03 -5.28
C GLN A 34 -26.11 -5.73 -5.68
N LEU A 35 -27.41 -5.84 -5.88
CA LEU A 35 -28.30 -4.71 -6.11
C LEU A 35 -28.40 -3.88 -4.82
N HIS A 36 -27.82 -2.67 -4.80
CA HIS A 36 -28.01 -1.74 -3.69
C HIS A 36 -29.33 -1.02 -3.85
N VAL A 37 -30.27 -1.35 -2.96
CA VAL A 37 -31.52 -0.61 -2.81
C VAL A 37 -31.20 0.74 -2.18
N ILE A 38 -31.42 1.82 -2.96
CA ILE A 38 -31.30 3.19 -2.48
C ILE A 38 -32.60 3.53 -1.75
N TYR A 39 -32.54 3.67 -0.43
CA TYR A 39 -33.64 4.27 0.34
C TYR A 39 -33.65 5.79 0.11
N ALA A 40 -34.65 6.28 -0.61
CA ALA A 40 -34.92 7.69 -0.72
C ALA A 40 -35.60 8.17 0.56
N GLY A 41 -34.85 8.83 1.42
CA GLY A 41 -35.41 9.59 2.56
C GLY A 41 -35.88 10.93 2.09
N ASN A 42 -37.21 11.18 2.20
CA ASN A 42 -37.84 12.46 1.97
C ASN A 42 -37.38 13.49 3.02
N ASN A 43 -36.71 14.53 2.58
CA ASN A 43 -36.53 15.74 3.38
C ASN A 43 -37.24 16.91 2.73
N SER A 44 -38.19 17.45 3.48
CA SER A 44 -39.03 18.59 3.19
C SER A 44 -38.21 19.85 2.89
N ILE A 45 -38.65 20.54 1.83
CA ILE A 45 -38.15 21.82 1.35
C ILE A 45 -38.57 22.92 2.32
N SER A 46 -37.56 23.63 2.90
CA SER A 46 -37.80 24.98 3.46
C SER A 46 -37.11 26.00 2.57
N SER A 47 -37.95 26.89 2.03
CA SER A 47 -37.58 27.99 1.14
C SER A 47 -36.84 29.09 1.91
N GLY A 48 -35.67 29.51 1.42
CA GLY A 48 -34.94 30.65 1.95
C GLY A 48 -33.80 31.05 1.02
N ASN A 49 -34.06 32.03 0.12
CA ASN A 49 -33.06 32.63 -0.75
C ASN A 49 -31.94 33.33 0.06
N GLN A 50 -30.72 32.84 -0.11
CA GLN A 50 -29.50 33.63 0.07
C GLN A 50 -28.44 33.12 -0.93
N ILE A 51 -28.14 33.98 -1.91
CA ILE A 51 -27.07 33.75 -2.88
C ILE A 51 -25.77 34.19 -2.24
N ASN A 52 -24.99 33.23 -1.73
CA ASN A 52 -23.58 33.45 -1.36
C ASN A 52 -22.70 32.77 -2.43
N PRO A 53 -21.59 33.41 -2.86
CA PRO A 53 -20.68 32.81 -3.83
C PRO A 53 -20.08 31.55 -3.23
N ILE A 54 -20.25 30.45 -3.97
CA ILE A 54 -19.71 29.13 -3.63
C ILE A 54 -18.19 29.21 -3.67
N ALA A 55 -17.57 29.47 -2.52
CA ALA A 55 -16.21 29.01 -2.32
C ALA A 55 -16.27 27.50 -2.39
N THR A 56 -15.70 26.92 -3.43
CA THR A 56 -15.49 25.47 -3.55
C THR A 56 -14.61 25.07 -2.37
N ARG A 57 -15.22 24.82 -1.23
CA ARG A 57 -14.57 24.09 -0.15
C ARG A 57 -14.42 22.67 -0.70
N ASN A 58 -13.22 22.35 -1.08
CA ASN A 58 -12.81 20.97 -1.14
C ASN A 58 -13.09 20.38 0.25
N ASN A 59 -14.24 19.75 0.37
CA ASN A 59 -14.66 19.04 1.55
C ASN A 59 -13.79 17.77 1.61
N THR A 60 -12.55 17.95 2.01
CA THR A 60 -11.79 16.87 2.64
C THR A 60 -12.58 16.53 3.88
N GLY A 61 -13.50 15.57 3.73
CA GLY A 61 -14.23 15.02 4.84
C GLY A 61 -13.21 14.75 5.95
N THR A 62 -13.31 15.50 7.04
CA THR A 62 -12.65 15.15 8.30
C THR A 62 -13.29 13.87 8.77
N ASN A 63 -12.95 12.76 8.06
CA ASN A 63 -13.04 11.47 8.67
C ASN A 63 -12.08 11.59 9.85
N ASN A 64 -12.61 11.53 11.07
CA ASN A 64 -11.85 11.22 12.28
C ASN A 64 -11.28 9.81 12.10
N SER A 65 -10.48 9.63 11.05
CA SER A 65 -9.77 8.39 10.81
C SER A 65 -8.78 8.25 11.93
N THR A 66 -8.90 7.19 12.62
CA THR A 66 -8.09 6.80 13.77
C THR A 66 -6.60 6.74 13.43
N LEU A 67 -6.27 6.48 12.17
CA LEU A 67 -4.95 6.48 11.57
C LEU A 67 -4.93 7.52 10.43
N GLN A 68 -3.89 8.32 10.36
CA GLN A 68 -3.70 9.34 9.33
C GLN A 68 -2.39 9.12 8.60
N ILE A 69 -2.38 9.37 7.29
CA ILE A 69 -1.18 9.42 6.46
C ILE A 69 -1.20 10.71 5.64
N SER A 70 -0.06 11.38 5.54
CA SER A 70 0.11 12.60 4.76
C SER A 70 1.50 12.69 4.16
N THR A 71 1.66 13.52 3.14
CA THR A 71 2.94 13.91 2.58
C THR A 71 3.20 15.38 2.91
N ASP A 72 4.48 15.77 2.98
CA ASP A 72 4.88 17.18 3.25
C ASP A 72 4.45 18.13 2.11
N ARG A 73 4.29 17.61 0.89
CA ARG A 73 3.79 18.33 -0.28
C ARG A 73 2.83 17.45 -1.10
N LEU A 74 1.99 18.09 -1.91
CA LEU A 74 1.10 17.39 -2.86
C LEU A 74 1.74 17.18 -4.23
N THR A 75 2.85 17.87 -4.49
CA THR A 75 3.54 17.82 -5.79
C THR A 75 5.04 17.87 -5.59
N TYR A 76 5.74 17.02 -6.33
CA TYR A 76 7.20 16.88 -6.33
C TYR A 76 7.72 16.92 -7.77
N VAL A 77 8.99 17.28 -7.93
CA VAL A 77 9.73 17.05 -9.18
C VAL A 77 10.54 15.74 -9.08
N PRO A 78 10.95 15.13 -10.21
CA PRO A 78 11.75 13.91 -10.18
C PRO A 78 13.03 14.07 -9.36
N GLY A 79 13.34 13.09 -8.51
CA GLY A 79 14.53 13.06 -7.66
C GLY A 79 14.40 13.79 -6.32
N GLU A 80 13.30 14.51 -6.05
CA GLU A 80 13.06 15.07 -4.72
C GLU A 80 12.67 13.97 -3.72
N THR A 81 13.07 14.17 -2.46
CA THR A 81 12.62 13.29 -1.37
C THR A 81 11.16 13.57 -1.02
N VAL A 82 10.36 12.52 -0.98
CA VAL A 82 8.98 12.54 -0.48
C VAL A 82 8.99 12.15 0.99
N ASN A 83 8.54 13.06 1.88
CA ASN A 83 8.38 12.76 3.29
C ASN A 83 6.93 12.32 3.55
N VAL A 84 6.77 11.06 3.98
CA VAL A 84 5.47 10.47 4.30
C VAL A 84 5.34 10.35 5.81
N THR A 85 4.35 11.02 6.40
CA THR A 85 4.08 10.97 7.84
C THR A 85 2.85 10.13 8.11
N ILE A 86 3.01 9.14 9.00
CA ILE A 86 1.93 8.29 9.53
C ILE A 86 1.70 8.69 10.98
N LYS A 87 0.44 8.99 11.35
CA LYS A 87 0.05 9.44 12.68
C LYS A 87 -1.07 8.59 13.26
N ASN A 88 -0.88 8.14 14.49
CA ASN A 88 -1.92 7.50 15.28
C ASN A 88 -2.69 8.57 16.08
N ASN A 89 -3.94 8.85 15.72
CA ASN A 89 -4.80 9.79 16.44
C ASN A 89 -5.67 9.10 17.50
N LEU A 90 -5.41 7.82 17.81
CA LEU A 90 -6.11 7.07 18.84
C LEU A 90 -5.46 7.28 20.22
N ARG A 91 -6.18 6.84 21.25
CA ARG A 91 -5.70 6.80 22.63
C ARG A 91 -5.06 5.47 23.02
N PHE A 92 -4.90 4.56 22.07
CA PHE A 92 -4.27 3.24 22.23
C PHE A 92 -3.25 3.01 21.11
N PRO A 93 -2.26 2.13 21.33
CA PRO A 93 -1.24 1.82 20.34
C PRO A 93 -1.82 1.07 19.15
N LEU A 94 -1.19 1.23 17.99
CA LEU A 94 -1.44 0.46 16.78
C LEU A 94 -0.22 -0.40 16.46
N GLU A 95 -0.46 -1.66 16.11
CA GLU A 95 0.58 -2.60 15.65
C GLU A 95 0.61 -2.68 14.13
N PHE A 96 1.80 -2.84 13.56
CA PHE A 96 2.05 -2.91 12.12
C PHE A 96 2.97 -4.08 11.78
N PRO A 97 2.91 -4.61 10.53
CA PRO A 97 3.60 -5.83 10.17
C PRO A 97 5.11 -5.67 10.02
N ASP A 98 5.60 -4.43 9.89
CA ASP A 98 7.00 -4.14 9.56
C ASP A 98 7.48 -2.80 10.15
N SER A 99 8.78 -2.51 9.95
CA SER A 99 9.44 -1.30 10.46
C SER A 99 8.99 0.00 9.78
N LEU A 100 8.34 -0.07 8.63
CA LEU A 100 7.77 1.07 7.90
C LEU A 100 6.29 1.29 8.20
N LEU A 101 5.76 0.65 9.23
CA LEU A 101 4.34 0.73 9.59
C LEU A 101 3.40 0.32 8.44
N GLY A 102 3.76 -0.71 7.68
CA GLY A 102 2.98 -1.20 6.55
C GLY A 102 2.86 -0.20 5.39
N LEU A 103 3.77 0.79 5.32
CA LEU A 103 3.76 1.80 4.26
C LEU A 103 4.02 1.16 2.90
N ASN A 104 3.09 1.36 1.98
CA ASN A 104 3.22 1.02 0.58
C ASN A 104 2.96 2.27 -0.27
N ILE A 105 3.86 2.55 -1.22
CA ILE A 105 3.70 3.63 -2.20
C ILE A 105 3.68 3.00 -3.58
N GLU A 106 2.68 3.35 -4.39
CA GLU A 106 2.53 2.82 -5.75
C GLU A 106 2.01 3.87 -6.72
N ASN A 107 2.43 3.78 -7.97
CA ASN A 107 1.87 4.58 -9.06
C ASN A 107 0.44 4.12 -9.34
N VAL A 108 -0.52 5.04 -9.31
CA VAL A 108 -1.96 4.74 -9.45
C VAL A 108 -2.29 4.15 -10.82
N LYS A 109 -1.57 4.55 -11.87
CA LYS A 109 -1.83 4.11 -13.25
C LYS A 109 -1.15 2.77 -13.58
N THR A 110 0.11 2.60 -13.16
CA THR A 110 0.94 1.44 -13.57
C THR A 110 1.03 0.36 -12.51
N GLY A 111 0.71 0.68 -11.24
CA GLY A 111 0.92 -0.22 -10.11
C GLY A 111 2.40 -0.38 -9.71
N GLN A 112 3.32 0.37 -10.32
CA GLN A 112 4.75 0.34 -9.98
C GLN A 112 4.94 0.73 -8.52
N LYS A 113 5.65 -0.10 -7.76
CA LYS A 113 5.88 0.08 -6.31
C LYS A 113 7.19 0.82 -6.04
N ALA A 114 7.18 1.61 -4.97
CA ALA A 114 8.38 2.23 -4.39
C ALA A 114 9.36 1.18 -3.88
N GLY A 115 10.65 1.48 -3.98
CA GLY A 115 11.75 0.65 -3.47
C GLY A 115 12.02 0.85 -1.98
N LEU A 116 10.98 0.84 -1.15
CA LEU A 116 11.12 0.96 0.30
C LEU A 116 11.52 -0.38 0.92
N LEU A 117 12.56 -0.37 1.74
CA LEU A 117 13.07 -1.56 2.44
C LEU A 117 12.55 -1.56 3.88
N ALA A 118 11.71 -2.53 4.20
CA ALA A 118 11.16 -2.75 5.52
C ALA A 118 11.80 -3.98 6.19
N ALA A 119 12.18 -3.85 7.47
CA ALA A 119 12.48 -5.02 8.28
C ALA A 119 11.16 -5.70 8.69
N GLN A 120 11.12 -7.03 8.58
CA GLN A 120 9.95 -7.84 8.93
C GLN A 120 9.86 -8.02 10.45
N VAL A 121 9.57 -6.96 11.16
CA VAL A 121 9.41 -6.90 12.62
C VAL A 121 8.12 -6.19 12.96
N ILE A 122 7.33 -6.75 13.87
CA ILE A 122 6.13 -6.07 14.38
C ILE A 122 6.56 -4.74 15.00
N SER A 123 5.99 -3.65 14.52
CA SER A 123 6.27 -2.30 14.99
C SER A 123 5.03 -1.68 15.62
N GLU A 124 5.25 -0.85 16.63
CA GLU A 124 4.18 -0.14 17.32
C GLU A 124 4.25 1.37 17.02
N LEU A 125 3.08 1.96 16.84
CA LEU A 125 2.88 3.41 16.84
C LEU A 125 2.02 3.78 18.05
N LYS A 126 2.64 4.43 19.04
CA LYS A 126 2.00 4.78 20.30
C LYS A 126 0.83 5.74 20.11
N PRO A 127 -0.03 5.90 21.12
CA PRO A 127 -1.09 6.91 21.10
C PRO A 127 -0.54 8.29 20.79
N MET A 128 -1.17 8.99 19.85
CA MET A 128 -0.82 10.35 19.40
C MET A 128 0.59 10.50 18.80
N GLU A 129 1.32 9.39 18.60
CA GLU A 129 2.65 9.37 17.96
C GLU A 129 2.54 9.54 16.45
N SER A 130 3.58 10.15 15.86
CA SER A 130 3.79 10.21 14.41
C SER A 130 5.19 9.71 14.05
N LYS A 131 5.31 9.02 12.92
CA LYS A 131 6.60 8.66 12.31
C LYS A 131 6.64 9.14 10.86
N THR A 132 7.79 9.67 10.44
CA THR A 132 8.02 10.14 9.08
C THR A 132 9.04 9.25 8.39
N PHE A 133 8.71 8.82 7.19
CA PHE A 133 9.53 8.01 6.31
C PHE A 133 9.91 8.82 5.08
N GLN A 134 11.13 8.59 4.57
CA GLN A 134 11.65 9.25 3.37
C GLN A 134 11.69 8.28 2.20
N TRP A 135 11.23 8.72 1.05
CA TRP A 135 11.33 8.01 -0.21
C TRP A 135 12.04 8.86 -1.26
N ASP A 136 13.09 8.32 -1.86
CA ASP A 136 13.94 8.96 -2.86
C ASP A 136 13.42 8.81 -4.30
N GLN A 137 12.15 8.49 -4.46
CA GLN A 137 11.46 8.25 -5.73
C GLN A 137 12.09 7.14 -6.58
N LYS A 138 12.66 6.12 -5.95
CA LYS A 138 13.15 4.93 -6.64
C LYS A 138 12.21 3.75 -6.47
N ASP A 139 12.17 2.89 -7.48
CA ASP A 139 11.45 1.63 -7.45
C ASP A 139 12.26 0.52 -6.76
N THR A 140 11.72 -0.71 -6.73
CA THR A 140 12.36 -1.89 -6.13
C THR A 140 13.67 -2.30 -6.80
N ASN A 141 13.98 -1.76 -7.99
CA ASN A 141 15.24 -1.98 -8.73
C ASN A 141 16.20 -0.79 -8.57
N ALA A 142 15.95 0.11 -7.63
CA ALA A 142 16.69 1.36 -7.41
C ALA A 142 16.70 2.31 -8.61
N LYS A 143 15.74 2.15 -9.54
CA LYS A 143 15.55 3.02 -10.70
C LYS A 143 14.62 4.16 -10.35
N GLN A 144 14.92 5.39 -10.84
CA GLN A 144 14.02 6.54 -10.73
C GLN A 144 12.64 6.19 -11.31
N VAL A 145 11.60 6.47 -10.56
CA VAL A 145 10.23 6.23 -11.02
C VAL A 145 9.77 7.28 -12.03
N GLU A 146 8.79 6.90 -12.86
CA GLU A 146 8.20 7.79 -13.84
C GLU A 146 7.30 8.85 -13.21
N PRO A 147 7.16 10.04 -13.83
CA PRO A 147 6.17 11.03 -13.42
C PRO A 147 4.74 10.44 -13.41
N GLY A 148 3.91 10.91 -12.47
CA GLY A 148 2.56 10.41 -12.35
C GLY A 148 1.91 10.68 -11.00
N ILE A 149 0.72 10.12 -10.80
CA ILE A 149 0.01 10.16 -9.52
C ILE A 149 0.40 8.92 -8.71
N TYR A 150 0.83 9.15 -7.49
CA TYR A 150 1.22 8.11 -6.55
C TYR A 150 0.25 8.07 -5.38
N LYS A 151 0.01 6.87 -4.88
CA LYS A 151 -0.79 6.61 -3.69
C LYS A 151 0.12 6.03 -2.62
N ALA A 152 0.18 6.67 -1.46
CA ALA A 152 0.76 6.13 -0.24
C ALA A 152 -0.36 5.60 0.65
N GLN A 153 -0.21 4.39 1.17
CA GLN A 153 -1.19 3.76 2.05
C GLN A 153 -0.51 2.94 3.15
N THR A 154 -1.22 2.80 4.28
CA THR A 154 -0.81 1.97 5.40
C THR A 154 -2.00 1.27 6.02
N SER A 155 -1.76 0.15 6.71
CA SER A 155 -2.78 -0.60 7.45
C SER A 155 -2.16 -1.19 8.71
N SER A 156 -2.80 -0.99 9.87
CA SER A 156 -2.44 -1.69 11.10
C SER A 156 -2.86 -3.16 11.02
N VAL A 157 -2.12 -4.03 11.68
CA VAL A 157 -2.45 -5.47 11.73
C VAL A 157 -3.34 -5.82 12.91
N ARG A 158 -3.35 -4.99 13.97
CA ARG A 158 -4.16 -5.22 15.15
C ARG A 158 -4.45 -3.92 15.91
N ASN A 159 -5.66 -3.81 16.44
CA ASN A 159 -6.03 -2.86 17.50
C ASN A 159 -6.17 -3.65 18.79
N ASN A 160 -5.38 -3.36 19.78
CA ASN A 160 -5.36 -4.08 21.06
C ASN A 160 -6.47 -3.60 22.00
N THR A 161 -7.69 -3.42 21.50
CA THR A 161 -8.87 -3.15 22.33
C THR A 161 -9.80 -4.34 22.30
N SER A 162 -9.94 -4.96 23.47
CA SER A 162 -10.93 -5.98 23.88
C SER A 162 -11.95 -6.37 22.80
N ASN A 163 -11.74 -7.52 22.18
CA ASN A 163 -12.68 -8.29 21.36
C ASN A 163 -13.06 -7.74 19.97
N ASN A 164 -12.49 -6.65 19.49
CA ASN A 164 -12.78 -6.16 18.15
C ASN A 164 -11.47 -5.90 17.37
N THR A 165 -11.12 -6.84 16.50
CA THR A 165 -9.96 -6.72 15.60
C THR A 165 -10.33 -5.77 14.46
N GLN A 166 -10.38 -4.47 14.71
CA GLN A 166 -10.61 -3.49 13.67
C GLN A 166 -9.27 -3.05 13.07
N LEU A 167 -9.08 -3.33 11.79
CA LEU A 167 -7.95 -2.80 11.03
C LEU A 167 -8.13 -1.30 10.80
N SER A 168 -7.13 -0.52 11.15
CA SER A 168 -7.08 0.91 10.80
C SER A 168 -6.29 1.08 9.51
N THR A 169 -6.89 1.69 8.50
CA THR A 169 -6.25 1.98 7.21
C THR A 169 -6.24 3.47 6.94
N ALA A 170 -5.19 3.95 6.28
CA ALA A 170 -5.09 5.33 5.82
C ALA A 170 -4.43 5.38 4.45
N LYS A 171 -4.81 6.36 3.63
CA LYS A 171 -4.24 6.60 2.30
C LYS A 171 -4.17 8.09 1.98
N THR A 172 -3.19 8.47 1.18
CA THR A 172 -3.05 9.80 0.58
C THR A 172 -2.53 9.68 -0.84
N THR A 173 -2.71 10.71 -1.65
CA THR A 173 -2.19 10.79 -3.01
C THR A 173 -1.36 12.05 -3.21
N PHE A 174 -0.35 11.96 -4.05
CA PHE A 174 0.50 13.07 -4.46
C PHE A 174 0.94 12.88 -5.91
N THR A 175 1.55 13.91 -6.50
CA THR A 175 1.96 13.90 -7.91
C THR A 175 3.46 14.11 -8.03
N ILE A 176 4.14 13.30 -8.85
CA ILE A 176 5.47 13.60 -9.38
C ILE A 176 5.26 14.19 -10.77
N LYS A 177 5.69 15.45 -10.97
CA LYS A 177 5.55 16.15 -12.25
C LYS A 177 6.51 15.59 -13.29
N ALA A 178 6.16 15.81 -14.58
CA ALA A 178 7.07 15.60 -15.71
C ALA A 178 8.08 16.74 -15.82
#